data_13aa994274b6e94de09bad6a33b09c16
#
_entry.id   13aa994274b6e94de09bad6a33b09c16
#
_cell.length_a   1.000
_cell.length_b   1.000
_cell.length_c   1.000
_cell.angle_alpha   90.00
_cell.angle_beta   90.00
_cell.angle_gamma   90.00
#
_symmetry.space_group_name_H-M   'P 1'
#
loop_
_entity.id
_entity.type
_entity.pdbx_description
1 polymer ?
#
loop_
_entity_poly.entity_id
_entity_poly.type
_entity_poly.pdbx_seq_one_letter_code
_entity_poly.pdbx_strand_id
1 'polypeptide(L)'
;MARKFDSETTAREVVEDLDLSGWSALVTGASGGLGAETAAALAGRGARVTLAARDVDRAEGVVAEICSANPDAELDVVKLELDSPQGVIDCAQQVLARHDRLDALINNAGVMACPLARTAQGFELQFATNHLGHFLLTSRLLPLLRAASTARVVNLSSGGHRMSPVVFDDIHFERRDYDKWESYGQSKSANVLFSVELDVRYEVEGLRSFAVHPGAIVTDLGRHLAQEDLVALNARSPGGKLSFKSPGAGAATSTWAATAPELADRGGLYLEDCGVAEVSEEGPGGVNPWALDPEAARRLFEVSETMLGERFA
;
A
#
# COMPACT_ATOMS: atom_id res chain seq x y z
N MET A 1 -13.95 -26.94 -0.37
CA MET A 1 -14.20 -25.89 -1.40
C MET A 1 -13.42 -24.67 -0.97
N ALA A 2 -12.67 -24.00 -1.87
CA ALA A 2 -12.03 -22.75 -1.53
C ALA A 2 -13.11 -21.74 -1.11
N ARG A 3 -12.85 -20.99 -0.02
CA ARG A 3 -13.75 -19.94 0.47
C ARG A 3 -13.82 -18.85 -0.60
N LYS A 4 -15.01 -18.47 -1.01
CA LYS A 4 -15.19 -17.39 -1.97
C LYS A 4 -15.33 -16.08 -1.19
N PHE A 5 -14.34 -15.22 -1.28
CA PHE A 5 -14.37 -13.86 -0.74
C PHE A 5 -15.09 -12.90 -1.71
N ASP A 6 -15.58 -11.78 -1.19
CA ASP A 6 -16.29 -10.75 -1.95
C ASP A 6 -16.00 -9.34 -1.39
N SER A 7 -16.74 -8.34 -1.87
CA SER A 7 -16.57 -6.94 -1.49
C SER A 7 -16.88 -6.63 -0.01
N GLU A 8 -17.66 -7.47 0.67
CA GLU A 8 -18.06 -7.29 2.07
C GLU A 8 -17.19 -8.10 3.04
N THR A 9 -16.39 -9.04 2.53
CA THR A 9 -15.46 -9.86 3.32
C THR A 9 -14.50 -8.97 4.09
N THR A 10 -14.31 -9.26 5.37
CA THR A 10 -13.42 -8.49 6.25
C THR A 10 -12.01 -9.10 6.31
N ALA A 11 -11.02 -8.31 6.71
CA ALA A 11 -9.65 -8.78 6.90
C ALA A 11 -9.56 -9.94 7.89
N ARG A 12 -10.38 -9.94 8.96
CA ARG A 12 -10.44 -11.02 9.94
C ARG A 12 -10.97 -12.32 9.34
N GLU A 13 -11.99 -12.24 8.48
CA GLU A 13 -12.53 -13.41 7.79
C GLU A 13 -11.54 -14.00 6.78
N VAL A 14 -10.72 -13.14 6.13
CA VAL A 14 -9.66 -13.59 5.21
C VAL A 14 -8.66 -14.53 5.90
N VAL A 15 -8.30 -14.24 7.13
CA VAL A 15 -7.28 -14.99 7.87
C VAL A 15 -7.86 -15.99 8.89
N GLU A 16 -9.18 -16.16 8.96
CA GLU A 16 -9.86 -16.94 10.01
C GLU A 16 -9.31 -18.36 10.17
N ASP A 17 -8.97 -19.02 9.07
CA ASP A 17 -8.48 -20.40 9.03
C ASP A 17 -6.93 -20.49 8.97
N LEU A 18 -6.22 -19.37 9.07
CA LEU A 18 -4.76 -19.34 8.99
C LEU A 18 -4.11 -19.39 10.39
N ASP A 19 -2.96 -20.03 10.46
CA ASP A 19 -2.01 -19.90 11.55
C ASP A 19 -0.79 -19.12 11.03
N LEU A 20 -0.57 -17.94 11.59
CA LEU A 20 0.54 -17.07 11.24
C LEU A 20 1.61 -17.01 12.34
N SER A 21 1.62 -18.00 13.24
CA SER A 21 2.63 -18.11 14.29
C SER A 21 4.03 -18.15 13.70
N GLY A 22 4.91 -17.29 14.22
CA GLY A 22 6.27 -17.12 13.72
C GLY A 22 6.38 -16.34 12.42
N TRP A 23 5.28 -15.78 11.91
CA TRP A 23 5.24 -14.86 10.75
C TRP A 23 5.49 -13.41 11.18
N SER A 24 6.11 -12.62 10.33
CA SER A 24 6.46 -11.25 10.67
C SER A 24 6.01 -10.30 9.54
N ALA A 25 5.31 -9.22 9.92
CA ALA A 25 4.80 -8.23 9.00
C ALA A 25 5.10 -6.80 9.44
N LEU A 26 5.25 -5.89 8.46
CA LEU A 26 5.29 -4.46 8.69
C LEU A 26 4.14 -3.80 7.92
N VAL A 27 3.36 -2.96 8.62
CA VAL A 27 2.24 -2.22 8.04
C VAL A 27 2.48 -0.73 8.19
N THR A 28 2.57 0.01 7.07
CA THR A 28 2.71 1.46 7.09
C THR A 28 1.34 2.14 7.25
N GLY A 29 1.31 3.29 7.95
CA GLY A 29 0.07 4.02 8.19
C GLY A 29 -0.90 3.27 9.12
N ALA A 30 -0.36 2.49 10.05
CA ALA A 30 -1.13 1.62 10.94
C ALA A 30 -1.62 2.32 12.23
N SER A 31 -1.54 3.66 12.32
CA SER A 31 -2.12 4.42 13.43
C SER A 31 -3.64 4.59 13.36
N GLY A 32 -4.32 3.88 12.45
CA GLY A 32 -5.77 3.88 12.28
C GLY A 32 -6.21 3.35 10.92
N GLY A 33 -7.52 3.33 10.68
CA GLY A 33 -8.12 2.95 9.42
C GLY A 33 -7.72 1.55 8.92
N LEU A 34 -7.44 1.41 7.62
CA LEU A 34 -7.13 0.11 7.00
C LEU A 34 -5.86 -0.53 7.56
N GLY A 35 -4.81 0.29 7.85
CA GLY A 35 -3.57 -0.22 8.41
C GLY A 35 -3.75 -0.86 9.79
N ALA A 36 -4.55 -0.25 10.65
CA ALA A 36 -4.89 -0.79 11.97
C ALA A 36 -5.70 -2.09 11.86
N GLU A 37 -6.70 -2.16 10.95
CA GLU A 37 -7.49 -3.38 10.71
C GLU A 37 -6.63 -4.51 10.14
N THR A 38 -5.72 -4.21 9.21
CA THR A 38 -4.77 -5.19 8.67
C THR A 38 -3.86 -5.72 9.79
N ALA A 39 -3.29 -4.83 10.61
CA ALA A 39 -2.44 -5.22 11.73
C ALA A 39 -3.19 -6.08 12.74
N ALA A 40 -4.42 -5.70 13.09
CA ALA A 40 -5.26 -6.46 14.02
C ALA A 40 -5.61 -7.86 13.48
N ALA A 41 -5.91 -7.98 12.18
CA ALA A 41 -6.23 -9.25 11.55
C ALA A 41 -5.02 -10.20 11.58
N LEU A 42 -3.85 -9.74 11.18
CA LEU A 42 -2.62 -10.53 11.15
C LEU A 42 -2.17 -10.94 12.56
N ALA A 43 -2.11 -9.98 13.50
CA ALA A 43 -1.73 -10.24 14.89
C ALA A 43 -2.73 -11.17 15.59
N GLY A 44 -4.02 -11.08 15.27
CA GLY A 44 -5.06 -11.98 15.77
C GLY A 44 -4.88 -13.44 15.36
N ARG A 45 -3.96 -13.72 14.43
CA ARG A 45 -3.60 -15.08 13.98
C ARG A 45 -2.17 -15.49 14.33
N GLY A 46 -1.52 -14.73 15.23
CA GLY A 46 -0.19 -15.07 15.78
C GLY A 46 0.98 -14.46 15.00
N ALA A 47 0.74 -13.58 14.01
CA ALA A 47 1.83 -12.85 13.38
C ALA A 47 2.41 -11.79 14.31
N ARG A 48 3.74 -11.63 14.29
CA ARG A 48 4.39 -10.45 14.85
C ARG A 48 4.24 -9.28 13.87
N VAL A 49 3.61 -8.18 14.31
CA VAL A 49 3.32 -7.05 13.42
C VAL A 49 3.95 -5.76 13.93
N THR A 50 4.78 -5.13 13.09
CA THR A 50 5.32 -3.79 13.34
C THR A 50 4.41 -2.75 12.69
N LEU A 51 3.87 -1.83 13.49
CA LEU A 51 3.09 -0.69 13.05
C LEU A 51 4.04 0.48 12.75
N ALA A 52 4.17 0.83 11.46
CA ALA A 52 4.97 1.99 11.06
C ALA A 52 4.07 3.21 10.84
N ALA A 53 4.26 4.27 11.62
CA ALA A 53 3.39 5.44 11.60
C ALA A 53 4.14 6.74 11.87
N ARG A 54 3.64 7.86 11.33
CA ARG A 54 4.16 9.20 11.64
C ARG A 54 3.82 9.62 13.07
N ASP A 55 2.58 9.33 13.49
CA ASP A 55 2.06 9.58 14.84
C ASP A 55 2.22 8.30 15.66
N VAL A 56 3.30 8.24 16.44
CA VAL A 56 3.65 7.07 17.27
C VAL A 56 2.66 6.91 18.42
N ASP A 57 2.24 7.99 19.07
CA ASP A 57 1.33 7.92 20.22
C ASP A 57 -0.02 7.34 19.79
N ARG A 58 -0.51 7.73 18.63
CA ARG A 58 -1.74 7.18 18.06
C ARG A 58 -1.57 5.69 17.67
N ALA A 59 -0.41 5.29 17.15
CA ALA A 59 -0.12 3.89 16.85
C ALA A 59 -0.03 3.04 18.12
N GLU A 60 0.55 3.54 19.19
CA GLU A 60 0.57 2.88 20.51
C GLU A 60 -0.86 2.70 21.07
N GLY A 61 -1.76 3.67 20.81
CA GLY A 61 -3.18 3.51 21.13
C GLY A 61 -3.81 2.32 20.40
N VAL A 62 -3.51 2.15 19.10
CA VAL A 62 -3.97 0.98 18.30
C VAL A 62 -3.38 -0.32 18.86
N VAL A 63 -2.10 -0.35 19.23
CA VAL A 63 -1.47 -1.50 19.88
C VAL A 63 -2.21 -1.87 21.17
N ALA A 64 -2.51 -0.89 22.03
CA ALA A 64 -3.23 -1.13 23.27
C ALA A 64 -4.64 -1.71 23.04
N GLU A 65 -5.36 -1.23 22.01
CA GLU A 65 -6.66 -1.78 21.61
C GLU A 65 -6.56 -3.22 21.13
N ILE A 66 -5.59 -3.53 20.27
CA ILE A 66 -5.39 -4.90 19.76
C ILE A 66 -5.00 -5.84 20.90
N CYS A 67 -4.05 -5.46 21.77
CA CYS A 67 -3.62 -6.26 22.91
C CYS A 67 -4.75 -6.47 23.94
N SER A 68 -5.65 -5.50 24.11
CA SER A 68 -6.83 -5.66 24.95
C SER A 68 -7.78 -6.74 24.44
N ALA A 69 -7.91 -6.86 23.11
CA ALA A 69 -8.74 -7.89 22.45
C ALA A 69 -8.01 -9.24 22.29
N ASN A 70 -6.69 -9.22 22.16
CA ASN A 70 -5.82 -10.38 22.03
C ASN A 70 -4.53 -10.16 22.85
N PRO A 71 -4.51 -10.60 24.12
CA PRO A 71 -3.37 -10.39 25.03
C PRO A 71 -2.04 -11.03 24.57
N ASP A 72 -2.10 -12.04 23.71
CA ASP A 72 -0.94 -12.75 23.17
C ASP A 72 -0.40 -12.13 21.88
N ALA A 73 -0.96 -11.00 21.41
CA ALA A 73 -0.53 -10.33 20.19
C ALA A 73 0.88 -9.75 20.33
N GLU A 74 1.77 -10.07 19.38
CA GLU A 74 3.12 -9.53 19.30
C GLU A 74 3.13 -8.29 18.39
N LEU A 75 3.15 -7.11 19.01
CA LEU A 75 3.09 -5.83 18.30
C LEU A 75 4.21 -4.92 18.76
N ASP A 76 4.78 -4.17 17.81
CA ASP A 76 5.67 -3.05 18.11
C ASP A 76 5.41 -1.86 17.19
N VAL A 77 5.90 -0.67 17.57
CA VAL A 77 5.72 0.57 16.82
C VAL A 77 7.07 1.13 16.40
N VAL A 78 7.13 1.66 15.18
CA VAL A 78 8.26 2.43 14.67
C VAL A 78 7.78 3.73 14.03
N LYS A 79 8.55 4.80 14.21
CA LYS A 79 8.26 6.08 13.55
C LYS A 79 8.60 5.99 12.07
N LEU A 80 7.69 6.46 11.19
CA LEU A 80 7.91 6.51 9.74
C LEU A 80 7.38 7.83 9.17
N GLU A 81 8.28 8.57 8.52
CA GLU A 81 7.99 9.80 7.78
C GLU A 81 8.31 9.57 6.30
N LEU A 82 7.29 9.22 5.49
CA LEU A 82 7.45 8.81 4.09
C LEU A 82 7.82 9.96 3.13
N ASP A 83 7.57 11.19 3.51
CA ASP A 83 7.96 12.41 2.78
C ASP A 83 9.39 12.88 3.11
N SER A 84 10.10 12.12 3.95
CA SER A 84 11.50 12.35 4.35
C SER A 84 12.35 11.12 4.07
N PRO A 85 13.30 11.14 3.10
CA PRO A 85 14.20 10.02 2.88
C PRO A 85 14.95 9.59 4.14
N GLN A 86 15.40 10.56 4.96
CA GLN A 86 16.08 10.24 6.23
C GLN A 86 15.12 9.55 7.21
N GLY A 87 13.86 10.01 7.32
CA GLY A 87 12.86 9.37 8.19
C GLY A 87 12.54 7.93 7.77
N VAL A 88 12.58 7.65 6.46
CA VAL A 88 12.43 6.28 5.92
C VAL A 88 13.64 5.42 6.27
N ILE A 89 14.88 5.96 6.13
CA ILE A 89 16.11 5.25 6.45
C ILE A 89 16.17 4.92 7.95
N ASP A 90 15.84 5.88 8.81
CA ASP A 90 15.82 5.69 10.27
C ASP A 90 14.80 4.61 10.69
N CYS A 91 13.62 4.61 10.05
CA CYS A 91 12.62 3.57 10.24
C CYS A 91 13.16 2.19 9.83
N ALA A 92 13.70 2.09 8.62
CA ALA A 92 14.23 0.82 8.10
C ALA A 92 15.35 0.26 8.98
N GLN A 93 16.26 1.11 9.50
CA GLN A 93 17.31 0.69 10.42
C GLN A 93 16.76 0.11 11.73
N GLN A 94 15.68 0.72 12.28
CA GLN A 94 15.03 0.19 13.47
C GLN A 94 14.37 -1.17 13.21
N VAL A 95 13.74 -1.36 12.04
CA VAL A 95 13.13 -2.63 11.65
C VAL A 95 14.20 -3.71 11.45
N LEU A 96 15.29 -3.39 10.72
CA LEU A 96 16.43 -4.29 10.52
C LEU A 96 17.08 -4.75 11.84
N ALA A 97 17.09 -3.89 12.87
CA ALA A 97 17.65 -4.23 14.17
C ALA A 97 16.73 -5.12 15.03
N ARG A 98 15.44 -5.23 14.69
CA ARG A 98 14.41 -5.94 15.50
C ARG A 98 13.94 -7.25 14.86
N HIS A 99 14.19 -7.45 13.58
CA HIS A 99 13.68 -8.58 12.81
C HIS A 99 14.79 -9.28 12.05
N ASP A 100 14.74 -10.61 12.01
CA ASP A 100 15.63 -11.46 11.23
C ASP A 100 15.07 -11.72 9.82
N ARG A 101 13.77 -11.56 9.65
CA ARG A 101 13.06 -11.69 8.36
C ARG A 101 11.76 -10.88 8.37
N LEU A 102 11.20 -10.66 7.18
CA LEU A 102 9.90 -10.03 6.99
C LEU A 102 9.12 -10.81 5.93
N ASP A 103 8.04 -11.46 6.36
CA ASP A 103 7.19 -12.28 5.48
C ASP A 103 6.21 -11.40 4.68
N ALA A 104 5.79 -10.24 5.23
CA ALA A 104 5.01 -9.25 4.50
C ALA A 104 5.39 -7.81 4.81
N LEU A 105 5.46 -6.99 3.76
CA LEU A 105 5.52 -5.54 3.83
C LEU A 105 4.25 -4.96 3.20
N ILE A 106 3.40 -4.32 4.00
CA ILE A 106 2.17 -3.70 3.54
C ILE A 106 2.37 -2.18 3.49
N ASN A 107 2.64 -1.65 2.30
CA ASN A 107 2.79 -0.24 1.98
C ASN A 107 1.40 0.41 1.89
N ASN A 108 0.76 0.62 3.06
CA ASN A 108 -0.62 1.07 3.16
C ASN A 108 -0.76 2.59 3.33
N ALA A 109 0.21 3.27 3.94
CA ALA A 109 0.14 4.71 4.19
C ALA A 109 -0.08 5.53 2.91
N GLY A 110 -0.69 6.71 3.05
CA GLY A 110 -0.85 7.61 1.91
C GLY A 110 -1.50 8.93 2.25
N VAL A 111 -1.48 9.79 1.24
CA VAL A 111 -2.19 11.08 1.23
C VAL A 111 -2.98 11.19 -0.07
N MET A 112 -4.09 11.94 -0.06
CA MET A 112 -4.99 12.06 -1.21
C MET A 112 -5.48 13.50 -1.37
N ALA A 113 -5.54 13.96 -2.61
CA ALA A 113 -6.10 15.24 -3.00
C ALA A 113 -5.56 16.44 -2.21
N CYS A 114 -4.26 16.38 -1.85
CA CYS A 114 -3.59 17.46 -1.14
C CYS A 114 -3.44 18.70 -2.03
N PRO A 115 -3.45 19.92 -1.48
CA PRO A 115 -2.92 21.08 -2.16
C PRO A 115 -1.47 20.84 -2.61
N LEU A 116 -1.02 21.56 -3.65
CA LEU A 116 0.38 21.47 -4.08
C LEU A 116 1.31 21.78 -2.92
N ALA A 117 2.12 20.79 -2.57
CA ALA A 117 3.20 20.91 -1.61
C ALA A 117 4.41 20.10 -2.11
N ARG A 118 5.59 20.45 -1.66
CA ARG A 118 6.84 19.78 -2.02
C ARG A 118 7.61 19.37 -0.78
N THR A 119 8.29 18.23 -0.87
CA THR A 119 9.24 17.80 0.16
C THR A 119 10.47 18.72 0.17
N ALA A 120 11.33 18.56 1.17
CA ALA A 120 12.60 19.27 1.24
C ALA A 120 13.52 19.00 0.03
N GLN A 121 13.33 17.86 -0.67
CA GLN A 121 14.03 17.48 -1.89
C GLN A 121 13.37 18.05 -3.16
N GLY A 122 12.25 18.75 -3.04
CA GLY A 122 11.51 19.33 -4.16
C GLY A 122 10.49 18.39 -4.82
N PHE A 123 10.30 17.17 -4.31
CA PHE A 123 9.33 16.22 -4.87
C PHE A 123 7.90 16.62 -4.54
N GLU A 124 6.98 16.41 -5.47
CA GLU A 124 5.54 16.60 -5.22
C GLU A 124 5.07 15.66 -4.10
N LEU A 125 4.28 16.19 -3.16
CA LEU A 125 4.01 15.53 -1.88
C LEU A 125 3.28 14.20 -2.01
N GLN A 126 2.29 14.06 -2.92
CA GLN A 126 1.54 12.82 -3.09
C GLN A 126 2.40 11.74 -3.71
N PHE A 127 3.18 12.09 -4.73
CA PHE A 127 4.12 11.16 -5.35
C PHE A 127 5.24 10.74 -4.38
N ALA A 128 5.77 11.70 -3.62
CA ALA A 128 6.80 11.42 -2.63
C ALA A 128 6.30 10.48 -1.53
N THR A 129 5.15 10.78 -0.93
CA THR A 129 4.61 10.01 0.20
C THR A 129 4.07 8.66 -0.24
N ASN A 130 3.27 8.62 -1.33
CA ASN A 130 2.57 7.41 -1.72
C ASN A 130 3.48 6.41 -2.45
N HIS A 131 4.48 6.90 -3.19
CA HIS A 131 5.36 6.06 -4.00
C HIS A 131 6.83 6.10 -3.54
N LEU A 132 7.53 7.24 -3.62
CA LEU A 132 8.98 7.28 -3.38
C LEU A 132 9.38 6.83 -1.97
N GLY A 133 8.61 7.22 -0.95
CA GLY A 133 8.85 6.80 0.42
C GLY A 133 8.72 5.30 0.61
N HIS A 134 7.70 4.68 0.01
CA HIS A 134 7.52 3.23 0.05
C HIS A 134 8.53 2.48 -0.82
N PHE A 135 8.92 3.06 -1.96
CA PHE A 135 9.99 2.54 -2.80
C PHE A 135 11.30 2.44 -2.00
N LEU A 136 11.70 3.52 -1.34
CA LEU A 136 12.89 3.57 -0.50
C LEU A 136 12.81 2.59 0.68
N LEU A 137 11.65 2.55 1.37
CA LEU A 137 11.43 1.63 2.49
C LEU A 137 11.57 0.17 2.04
N THR A 138 10.96 -0.19 0.92
CA THR A 138 11.03 -1.54 0.36
C THR A 138 12.47 -1.91 0.00
N SER A 139 13.21 -0.98 -0.65
CA SER A 139 14.62 -1.16 -0.96
C SER A 139 15.46 -1.44 0.28
N ARG A 140 15.28 -0.64 1.33
CA ARG A 140 16.03 -0.77 2.58
C ARG A 140 15.69 -2.03 3.38
N LEU A 141 14.47 -2.55 3.23
CA LEU A 141 14.00 -3.78 3.90
C LEU A 141 14.18 -5.04 3.04
N LEU A 142 14.72 -4.91 1.83
CA LEU A 142 14.94 -6.04 0.93
C LEU A 142 15.74 -7.19 1.57
N PRO A 143 16.78 -6.97 2.40
CA PRO A 143 17.47 -8.05 3.08
C PRO A 143 16.57 -8.91 3.97
N LEU A 144 15.60 -8.30 4.68
CA LEU A 144 14.64 -9.04 5.50
C LEU A 144 13.60 -9.78 4.65
N LEU A 145 13.16 -9.18 3.54
CA LEU A 145 12.24 -9.79 2.60
C LEU A 145 12.88 -11.03 1.94
N ARG A 146 14.15 -10.93 1.55
CA ARG A 146 14.93 -12.05 1.01
C ARG A 146 15.20 -13.17 2.02
N ALA A 147 15.25 -12.84 3.32
CA ALA A 147 15.43 -13.82 4.38
C ALA A 147 14.17 -14.68 4.61
N ALA A 148 13.01 -14.24 4.17
CA ALA A 148 11.79 -15.05 4.17
C ALA A 148 11.78 -16.02 2.98
N SER A 149 11.27 -17.23 3.16
CA SER A 149 11.16 -18.21 2.07
C SER A 149 10.15 -17.80 1.00
N THR A 150 9.14 -17.02 1.41
CA THR A 150 8.10 -16.46 0.53
C THR A 150 7.69 -15.11 1.08
N ALA A 151 8.26 -14.04 0.53
CA ALA A 151 7.92 -12.69 0.96
C ALA A 151 6.80 -12.07 0.10
N ARG A 152 5.99 -11.20 0.71
CA ARG A 152 4.94 -10.44 0.03
C ARG A 152 5.14 -8.95 0.21
N VAL A 153 5.14 -8.19 -0.88
CA VAL A 153 5.06 -6.72 -0.84
C VAL A 153 3.70 -6.30 -1.40
N VAL A 154 2.90 -5.66 -0.57
CA VAL A 154 1.54 -5.21 -0.92
C VAL A 154 1.53 -3.69 -0.96
N ASN A 155 1.35 -3.12 -2.14
CA ASN A 155 1.33 -1.68 -2.37
C ASN A 155 -0.10 -1.19 -2.53
N LEU A 156 -0.59 -0.33 -1.63
CA LEU A 156 -1.94 0.21 -1.76
C LEU A 156 -2.01 1.22 -2.91
N SER A 157 -2.71 0.80 -3.95
CA SER A 157 -3.17 1.64 -5.03
C SER A 157 -4.60 2.15 -4.75
N SER A 158 -5.38 2.40 -5.76
CA SER A 158 -6.75 2.93 -5.69
C SER A 158 -7.39 2.86 -7.07
N GLY A 159 -8.72 2.84 -7.15
CA GLY A 159 -9.44 3.18 -8.39
C GLY A 159 -9.03 4.56 -8.95
N GLY A 160 -8.44 5.41 -8.10
CA GLY A 160 -7.85 6.69 -8.49
C GLY A 160 -6.68 6.59 -9.50
N HIS A 161 -6.01 5.44 -9.65
CA HIS A 161 -4.99 5.24 -10.69
C HIS A 161 -5.53 5.53 -12.10
N ARG A 162 -6.84 5.37 -12.31
CA ARG A 162 -7.53 5.65 -13.58
C ARG A 162 -7.61 7.14 -13.93
N MET A 163 -7.25 8.03 -13.00
CA MET A 163 -7.27 9.48 -13.22
C MET A 163 -6.04 9.99 -13.97
N SER A 164 -4.89 9.29 -13.86
CA SER A 164 -3.67 9.67 -14.57
C SER A 164 -2.68 8.50 -14.65
N PRO A 165 -2.02 8.28 -15.81
CA PRO A 165 -0.77 7.53 -15.86
C PRO A 165 0.35 8.31 -15.14
N VAL A 166 1.54 7.71 -15.06
CA VAL A 166 2.74 8.46 -14.66
C VAL A 166 3.21 9.34 -15.81
N VAL A 167 3.21 10.64 -15.61
CA VAL A 167 3.67 11.63 -16.59
C VAL A 167 5.16 11.85 -16.40
N PHE A 168 5.97 10.95 -16.93
CA PHE A 168 7.41 10.91 -16.73
C PHE A 168 8.17 12.19 -17.06
N ASP A 169 7.65 12.98 -18.00
CA ASP A 169 8.30 14.22 -18.42
C ASP A 169 8.05 15.38 -17.44
N ASP A 170 7.06 15.24 -16.53
CA ASP A 170 6.72 16.26 -15.53
C ASP A 170 6.01 15.68 -14.30
N ILE A 171 6.67 14.71 -13.66
CA ILE A 171 6.13 14.00 -12.48
C ILE A 171 5.77 14.98 -11.35
N HIS A 172 6.55 16.05 -11.20
CA HIS A 172 6.42 16.98 -10.08
C HIS A 172 5.60 18.23 -10.38
N PHE A 173 4.90 18.32 -11.52
CA PHE A 173 4.13 19.51 -11.89
C PHE A 173 4.97 20.79 -11.87
N GLU A 174 6.09 20.76 -12.57
CA GLU A 174 6.99 21.91 -12.71
C GLU A 174 6.62 22.79 -13.92
N ARG A 175 5.96 22.19 -14.93
CA ARG A 175 5.62 22.82 -16.21
C ARG A 175 4.12 22.88 -16.48
N ARG A 176 3.35 21.92 -16.01
CA ARG A 176 1.89 21.86 -16.13
C ARG A 176 1.21 22.37 -14.85
N ASP A 177 -0.01 22.86 -15.00
CA ASP A 177 -0.82 23.26 -13.84
C ASP A 177 -1.08 22.07 -12.92
N TYR A 178 -1.07 22.34 -11.63
CA TYR A 178 -1.31 21.29 -10.63
C TYR A 178 -2.79 20.95 -10.55
N ASP A 179 -3.11 19.69 -10.79
CA ASP A 179 -4.39 19.08 -10.43
C ASP A 179 -4.18 18.02 -9.34
N LYS A 180 -4.86 18.19 -8.22
CA LYS A 180 -4.70 17.31 -7.05
C LYS A 180 -5.15 15.86 -7.32
N TRP A 181 -6.08 15.66 -8.25
CA TRP A 181 -6.58 14.34 -8.63
C TRP A 181 -5.68 13.65 -9.65
N GLU A 182 -5.14 14.39 -10.61
CA GLU A 182 -4.10 13.86 -11.50
C GLU A 182 -2.86 13.46 -10.71
N SER A 183 -2.42 14.28 -9.76
CA SER A 183 -1.29 13.97 -8.89
C SER A 183 -1.55 12.72 -8.05
N TYR A 184 -2.73 12.61 -7.44
CA TYR A 184 -3.12 11.39 -6.72
C TYR A 184 -3.14 10.18 -7.65
N GLY A 185 -3.82 10.28 -8.81
CA GLY A 185 -3.90 9.22 -9.80
C GLY A 185 -2.53 8.75 -10.27
N GLN A 186 -1.65 9.70 -10.60
CA GLN A 186 -0.25 9.43 -10.95
C GLN A 186 0.49 8.64 -9.87
N SER A 187 0.34 9.03 -8.60
CA SER A 187 0.98 8.32 -7.48
C SER A 187 0.44 6.90 -7.30
N LYS A 188 -0.86 6.67 -7.61
CA LYS A 188 -1.49 5.36 -7.51
C LYS A 188 -1.20 4.46 -8.71
N SER A 189 -1.04 5.03 -9.92
CA SER A 189 -0.47 4.33 -11.08
C SER A 189 0.97 3.91 -10.82
N ALA A 190 1.78 4.77 -10.19
CA ALA A 190 3.14 4.45 -9.79
C ALA A 190 3.20 3.24 -8.84
N ASN A 191 2.27 3.11 -7.90
CA ASN A 191 2.21 1.96 -6.99
C ASN A 191 1.89 0.65 -7.73
N VAL A 192 1.08 0.68 -8.79
CA VAL A 192 0.82 -0.50 -9.63
C VAL A 192 2.06 -0.87 -10.42
N LEU A 193 2.65 0.09 -11.15
CA LEU A 193 3.87 -0.12 -11.94
C LEU A 193 5.03 -0.60 -11.06
N PHE A 194 5.17 -0.07 -9.84
CA PHE A 194 6.16 -0.55 -8.87
C PHE A 194 5.94 -2.01 -8.51
N SER A 195 4.68 -2.43 -8.29
CA SER A 195 4.38 -3.82 -8.00
C SER A 195 4.72 -4.75 -9.16
N VAL A 196 4.47 -4.33 -10.41
CA VAL A 196 4.81 -5.09 -11.62
C VAL A 196 6.31 -5.31 -11.72
N GLU A 197 7.12 -4.23 -11.66
CA GLU A 197 8.57 -4.34 -11.83
C GLU A 197 9.24 -5.03 -10.64
N LEU A 198 8.77 -4.79 -9.41
CA LEU A 198 9.31 -5.43 -8.22
C LEU A 198 9.12 -6.96 -8.27
N ASP A 199 7.96 -7.42 -8.73
CA ASP A 199 7.70 -8.85 -8.91
C ASP A 199 8.65 -9.46 -9.94
N VAL A 200 8.77 -8.86 -11.12
CA VAL A 200 9.66 -9.32 -12.19
C VAL A 200 11.11 -9.44 -11.72
N ARG A 201 11.58 -8.50 -10.91
CA ARG A 201 12.99 -8.49 -10.44
C ARG A 201 13.27 -9.56 -9.40
N TYR A 202 12.31 -9.88 -8.54
CA TYR A 202 12.56 -10.67 -7.34
C TYR A 202 11.73 -11.95 -7.21
N GLU A 203 10.92 -12.31 -8.21
CA GLU A 203 10.11 -13.53 -8.18
C GLU A 203 10.95 -14.80 -8.02
N VAL A 204 12.12 -14.85 -8.65
CA VAL A 204 13.06 -15.99 -8.55
C VAL A 204 13.68 -16.13 -7.16
N GLU A 205 13.62 -15.08 -6.36
CA GLU A 205 14.10 -15.06 -4.97
C GLU A 205 12.96 -15.33 -3.97
N GLY A 206 11.76 -15.66 -4.46
CA GLY A 206 10.58 -15.97 -3.63
C GLY A 206 9.78 -14.75 -3.17
N LEU A 207 10.09 -13.54 -3.68
CA LEU A 207 9.33 -12.33 -3.37
C LEU A 207 8.23 -12.13 -4.41
N ARG A 208 6.98 -11.96 -3.95
CA ARG A 208 5.85 -11.60 -4.81
C ARG A 208 5.36 -10.21 -4.46
N SER A 209 4.94 -9.44 -5.46
CA SER A 209 4.46 -8.08 -5.26
C SER A 209 3.07 -7.87 -5.87
N PHE A 210 2.23 -7.10 -5.16
CA PHE A 210 0.85 -6.84 -5.55
C PHE A 210 0.49 -5.38 -5.36
N ALA A 211 -0.32 -4.86 -6.27
CA ALA A 211 -1.01 -3.60 -6.08
C ALA A 211 -2.47 -3.87 -5.67
N VAL A 212 -2.98 -3.11 -4.70
CA VAL A 212 -4.30 -3.36 -4.10
C VAL A 212 -5.19 -2.13 -4.17
N HIS A 213 -6.42 -2.31 -4.64
CA HIS A 213 -7.51 -1.35 -4.46
C HIS A 213 -8.40 -1.78 -3.27
N PRO A 214 -8.46 -0.99 -2.20
CA PRO A 214 -9.22 -1.36 -1.01
C PRO A 214 -10.73 -1.09 -1.12
N GLY A 215 -11.21 -0.46 -2.21
CA GLY A 215 -12.54 0.12 -2.32
C GLY A 215 -12.59 1.57 -1.84
N ALA A 216 -13.79 2.12 -1.68
CA ALA A 216 -14.01 3.42 -1.05
C ALA A 216 -14.32 3.23 0.43
N ILE A 217 -13.55 3.86 1.31
CA ILE A 217 -13.68 3.77 2.77
C ILE A 217 -13.56 5.17 3.37
N VAL A 218 -14.39 5.46 4.36
CA VAL A 218 -14.26 6.70 5.14
C VAL A 218 -13.09 6.57 6.11
N THR A 219 -11.99 7.26 5.82
CA THR A 219 -10.77 7.28 6.64
C THR A 219 -10.14 8.67 6.64
N ASP A 220 -9.12 8.87 7.46
CA ASP A 220 -8.32 10.11 7.50
C ASP A 220 -7.61 10.43 6.15
N LEU A 221 -7.60 9.52 5.19
CA LEU A 221 -7.12 9.75 3.83
C LEU A 221 -7.89 10.89 3.16
N GLY A 222 -9.20 11.00 3.45
CA GLY A 222 -10.10 12.04 2.93
C GLY A 222 -10.03 13.40 3.62
N ARG A 223 -9.09 13.64 4.54
CA ARG A 223 -9.00 14.89 5.35
C ARG A 223 -8.85 16.18 4.55
N HIS A 224 -8.39 16.09 3.29
CA HIS A 224 -8.23 17.23 2.38
C HIS A 224 -9.40 17.40 1.39
N LEU A 225 -10.43 16.54 1.47
CA LEU A 225 -11.59 16.61 0.58
C LEU A 225 -12.50 17.76 0.99
N ALA A 226 -12.84 18.61 0.04
CA ALA A 226 -13.92 19.56 0.15
C ALA A 226 -15.26 18.91 -0.26
N GLN A 227 -16.37 19.60 -0.03
CA GLN A 227 -17.69 19.06 -0.38
C GLN A 227 -17.86 18.88 -1.88
N GLU A 228 -17.27 19.78 -2.67
CA GLU A 228 -17.26 19.70 -4.14
C GLU A 228 -16.53 18.45 -4.64
N ASP A 229 -15.48 18.01 -3.95
CA ASP A 229 -14.75 16.78 -4.26
C ASP A 229 -15.64 15.55 -4.08
N LEU A 230 -16.41 15.50 -2.99
CA LEU A 230 -17.35 14.40 -2.72
C LEU A 230 -18.46 14.34 -3.79
N VAL A 231 -18.95 15.50 -4.23
CA VAL A 231 -19.94 15.59 -5.33
C VAL A 231 -19.33 15.04 -6.63
N ALA A 232 -18.11 15.46 -6.97
CA ALA A 232 -17.41 15.00 -8.17
C ALA A 232 -17.11 13.49 -8.14
N LEU A 233 -16.69 12.95 -6.99
CA LEU A 233 -16.46 11.51 -6.79
C LEU A 233 -17.76 10.71 -6.91
N ASN A 234 -18.85 11.18 -6.31
CA ASN A 234 -20.15 10.56 -6.45
C ASN A 234 -20.60 10.48 -7.92
N ALA A 235 -20.45 11.59 -8.67
CA ALA A 235 -20.84 11.65 -10.08
C ALA A 235 -20.05 10.66 -10.98
N ARG A 236 -18.84 10.32 -10.59
CA ARG A 236 -17.97 9.34 -11.30
C ARG A 236 -18.22 7.89 -10.88
N SER A 237 -18.99 7.69 -9.81
CA SER A 237 -19.25 6.35 -9.26
C SER A 237 -20.46 5.69 -9.93
N PRO A 238 -20.54 4.35 -9.96
CA PRO A 238 -21.69 3.63 -10.50
C PRO A 238 -22.98 4.10 -9.84
N GLY A 239 -23.99 4.40 -10.64
CA GLY A 239 -25.27 4.92 -10.15
C GLY A 239 -25.23 6.30 -9.51
N GLY A 240 -24.13 7.06 -9.69
CA GLY A 240 -23.99 8.43 -9.17
C GLY A 240 -23.80 8.51 -7.64
N LYS A 241 -23.42 7.41 -7.00
CA LYS A 241 -23.21 7.35 -5.55
C LYS A 241 -22.04 6.43 -5.18
N LEU A 242 -21.12 6.94 -4.36
CA LEU A 242 -20.08 6.14 -3.75
C LEU A 242 -20.69 5.13 -2.76
N SER A 243 -20.33 3.86 -2.91
CA SER A 243 -20.59 2.84 -1.89
C SER A 243 -19.35 2.72 -1.01
N PHE A 244 -19.53 2.94 0.29
CA PHE A 244 -18.43 2.83 1.25
C PHE A 244 -18.44 1.47 1.92
N LYS A 245 -17.27 0.83 1.95
CA LYS A 245 -17.02 -0.37 2.74
C LYS A 245 -16.74 -0.02 4.20
N SER A 246 -16.92 -1.00 5.09
CA SER A 246 -16.38 -0.92 6.45
C SER A 246 -14.83 -0.91 6.41
N PRO A 247 -14.13 -0.36 7.43
CA PRO A 247 -12.68 -0.45 7.52
C PRO A 247 -12.16 -1.90 7.45
N GLY A 248 -12.84 -2.84 8.08
CA GLY A 248 -12.51 -4.27 8.02
C GLY A 248 -12.60 -4.84 6.61
N ALA A 249 -13.65 -4.52 5.84
CA ALA A 249 -13.78 -4.94 4.45
C ALA A 249 -12.81 -4.21 3.52
N GLY A 250 -12.47 -2.95 3.82
CA GLY A 250 -11.42 -2.22 3.10
C GLY A 250 -10.03 -2.82 3.28
N ALA A 251 -9.73 -3.41 4.43
CA ALA A 251 -8.45 -4.06 4.72
C ALA A 251 -8.36 -5.50 4.17
N ALA A 252 -9.48 -6.09 3.74
CA ALA A 252 -9.54 -7.50 3.33
C ALA A 252 -8.60 -7.83 2.17
N THR A 253 -8.63 -7.04 1.10
CA THR A 253 -7.81 -7.32 -0.10
C THR A 253 -6.31 -7.22 0.19
N SER A 254 -5.87 -6.27 1.03
CA SER A 254 -4.47 -6.15 1.46
C SER A 254 -4.04 -7.36 2.30
N THR A 255 -4.90 -7.81 3.20
CA THR A 255 -4.68 -8.99 4.03
C THR A 255 -4.63 -10.25 3.17
N TRP A 256 -5.54 -10.40 2.22
CA TRP A 256 -5.57 -11.51 1.26
C TRP A 256 -4.31 -11.54 0.37
N ALA A 257 -3.90 -10.38 -0.17
CA ALA A 257 -2.67 -10.24 -0.96
C ALA A 257 -1.44 -10.71 -0.16
N ALA A 258 -1.40 -10.38 1.14
CA ALA A 258 -0.30 -10.76 2.02
C ALA A 258 -0.29 -12.25 2.38
N THR A 259 -1.45 -12.91 2.47
CA THR A 259 -1.55 -14.23 3.12
C THR A 259 -2.08 -15.37 2.23
N ALA A 260 -2.75 -15.07 1.11
CA ALA A 260 -3.44 -16.06 0.30
C ALA A 260 -2.49 -17.08 -0.34
N PRO A 261 -2.66 -18.40 -0.09
CA PRO A 261 -1.83 -19.43 -0.70
C PRO A 261 -1.95 -19.48 -2.23
N GLU A 262 -3.12 -19.17 -2.79
CA GLU A 262 -3.37 -19.15 -4.23
C GLU A 262 -2.61 -18.08 -5.00
N LEU A 263 -2.00 -17.13 -4.30
CA LEU A 263 -1.13 -16.10 -4.86
C LEU A 263 0.38 -16.44 -4.74
N ALA A 264 0.75 -17.62 -4.25
CA ALA A 264 2.14 -17.98 -3.99
C ALA A 264 3.00 -17.91 -5.26
N ASP A 265 2.48 -18.40 -6.38
CA ASP A 265 3.20 -18.48 -7.67
C ASP A 265 2.78 -17.35 -8.64
N ARG A 266 2.12 -16.32 -8.16
CA ARG A 266 1.59 -15.24 -8.99
C ARG A 266 1.92 -13.89 -8.37
N GLY A 267 2.35 -12.93 -9.18
CA GLY A 267 2.59 -11.57 -8.72
C GLY A 267 2.54 -10.56 -9.84
N GLY A 268 2.92 -9.31 -9.60
CA GLY A 268 2.76 -8.22 -10.53
C GLY A 268 1.29 -7.87 -10.82
N LEU A 269 0.36 -8.29 -9.96
CA LEU A 269 -1.07 -8.22 -10.17
C LEU A 269 -1.70 -7.02 -9.47
N TYR A 270 -2.79 -6.51 -10.07
CA TYR A 270 -3.69 -5.59 -9.40
C TYR A 270 -4.88 -6.37 -8.84
N LEU A 271 -5.16 -6.15 -7.56
CA LEU A 271 -6.14 -6.90 -6.79
C LEU A 271 -7.23 -5.97 -6.25
N GLU A 272 -8.49 -6.41 -6.36
CA GLU A 272 -9.66 -5.76 -5.77
C GLU A 272 -10.66 -6.81 -5.28
N ASP A 273 -11.40 -6.52 -4.23
CA ASP A 273 -12.43 -7.40 -3.65
C ASP A 273 -11.98 -8.86 -3.43
N CYS A 274 -10.73 -9.02 -2.91
CA CYS A 274 -10.07 -10.32 -2.71
C CYS A 274 -10.00 -11.18 -3.98
N GLY A 275 -9.80 -10.54 -5.13
CA GLY A 275 -9.67 -11.17 -6.44
C GLY A 275 -8.67 -10.45 -7.33
N VAL A 276 -8.29 -11.12 -8.42
CA VAL A 276 -7.48 -10.47 -9.47
C VAL A 276 -8.41 -9.63 -10.33
N ALA A 277 -8.12 -8.35 -10.44
CA ALA A 277 -8.93 -7.40 -11.20
C ALA A 277 -8.81 -7.64 -12.71
N GLU A 278 -9.88 -7.36 -13.43
CA GLU A 278 -9.87 -7.37 -14.89
C GLU A 278 -9.10 -6.16 -15.44
N VAL A 279 -8.42 -6.36 -16.57
CA VAL A 279 -7.79 -5.25 -17.30
C VAL A 279 -8.86 -4.56 -18.13
N SER A 280 -9.11 -3.27 -17.89
CA SER A 280 -10.17 -2.52 -18.56
C SER A 280 -9.83 -1.04 -18.69
N GLU A 281 -10.02 -0.48 -19.87
CA GLU A 281 -9.96 0.97 -20.11
C GLU A 281 -11.25 1.70 -19.70
N GLU A 282 -12.35 0.99 -19.68
CA GLU A 282 -13.69 1.51 -19.43
C GLU A 282 -14.26 0.98 -18.11
N GLY A 283 -15.22 1.71 -17.56
CA GLY A 283 -15.93 1.32 -16.35
C GLY A 283 -15.27 1.74 -15.05
N PRO A 284 -15.95 1.49 -13.93
CA PRO A 284 -15.53 1.99 -12.61
C PRO A 284 -14.55 1.08 -11.87
N GLY A 285 -14.41 -0.19 -12.29
CA GLY A 285 -13.55 -1.20 -11.67
C GLY A 285 -12.42 -1.63 -12.58
N GLY A 286 -11.62 -2.55 -12.09
CA GLY A 286 -10.49 -3.10 -12.82
C GLY A 286 -9.26 -2.20 -12.85
N VAL A 287 -8.25 -2.66 -13.60
CA VAL A 287 -6.99 -1.95 -13.75
C VAL A 287 -6.82 -1.42 -15.18
N ASN A 288 -6.39 -0.16 -15.30
CA ASN A 288 -6.12 0.43 -16.60
C ASN A 288 -4.82 -0.13 -17.19
N PRO A 289 -4.79 -0.47 -18.51
CA PRO A 289 -3.62 -1.07 -19.17
C PRO A 289 -2.31 -0.32 -18.96
N TRP A 290 -2.31 1.03 -18.97
CA TRP A 290 -1.07 1.80 -18.75
C TRP A 290 -0.41 1.54 -17.39
N ALA A 291 -1.19 1.16 -16.37
CA ALA A 291 -0.67 0.87 -15.04
C ALA A 291 -0.01 -0.51 -14.95
N LEU A 292 -0.19 -1.38 -15.96
CA LEU A 292 0.43 -2.69 -16.08
C LEU A 292 1.50 -2.76 -17.17
N ASP A 293 1.81 -1.65 -17.83
CA ASP A 293 2.79 -1.59 -18.91
C ASP A 293 4.20 -1.90 -18.37
N PRO A 294 4.86 -2.99 -18.83
CA PRO A 294 6.17 -3.39 -18.32
C PRO A 294 7.28 -2.37 -18.63
N GLU A 295 7.18 -1.64 -19.75
CA GLU A 295 8.17 -0.62 -20.09
C GLU A 295 8.04 0.60 -19.19
N ALA A 296 6.82 1.05 -18.92
CA ALA A 296 6.55 2.09 -17.95
C ALA A 296 6.95 1.68 -16.52
N ALA A 297 6.74 0.41 -16.14
CA ALA A 297 7.13 -0.13 -14.85
C ALA A 297 8.65 -0.08 -14.66
N ARG A 298 9.42 -0.55 -15.63
CA ARG A 298 10.88 -0.47 -15.63
C ARG A 298 11.36 0.99 -15.58
N ARG A 299 10.80 1.87 -16.43
CA ARG A 299 11.13 3.30 -16.46
C ARG A 299 10.87 3.97 -15.11
N LEU A 300 9.73 3.68 -14.48
CA LEU A 300 9.39 4.20 -13.15
C LEU A 300 10.43 3.79 -12.11
N PHE A 301 10.84 2.54 -12.12
CA PHE A 301 11.82 2.01 -11.19
C PHE A 301 13.17 2.76 -11.31
N GLU A 302 13.70 2.90 -12.54
CA GLU A 302 14.95 3.62 -12.84
C GLU A 302 14.88 5.11 -12.45
N VAL A 303 13.74 5.76 -12.72
CA VAL A 303 13.49 7.17 -12.35
C VAL A 303 13.43 7.31 -10.83
N SER A 304 12.78 6.39 -10.13
CA SER A 304 12.69 6.41 -8.67
C SER A 304 14.05 6.20 -8.00
N GLU A 305 14.87 5.28 -8.51
CA GLU A 305 16.26 5.11 -8.07
C GLU A 305 17.07 6.41 -8.27
N THR A 306 16.92 7.05 -9.42
CA THR A 306 17.63 8.30 -9.75
C THR A 306 17.21 9.44 -8.82
N MET A 307 15.90 9.62 -8.57
CA MET A 307 15.37 10.66 -7.68
C MET A 307 15.87 10.50 -6.24
N LEU A 308 15.96 9.27 -5.78
CA LEU A 308 16.39 8.97 -4.41
C LEU A 308 17.91 8.88 -4.25
N GLY A 309 18.67 8.80 -5.35
CA GLY A 309 20.11 8.54 -5.31
C GLY A 309 20.45 7.14 -4.76
N GLU A 310 19.52 6.22 -4.81
CA GLU A 310 19.59 4.88 -4.24
C GLU A 310 19.30 3.85 -5.32
N ARG A 311 19.98 2.71 -5.24
CA ARG A 311 19.65 1.55 -6.09
C ARG A 311 19.09 0.42 -5.24
N PHE A 312 18.13 -0.28 -5.77
CA PHE A 312 17.75 -1.58 -5.23
C PHE A 312 18.93 -2.54 -5.38
N ALA A 313 19.36 -3.13 -4.26
CA ALA A 313 20.58 -3.97 -4.20
C ALA A 313 20.30 -5.42 -4.63
#